data_32b87fdb862e35c4d5e6c9b5a8d7d122
#
_entry.id   32b87fdb862e35c4d5e6c9b5a8d7d122
#
_cell.length_a   1.000
_cell.length_b   1.000
_cell.length_c   1.000
_cell.angle_alpha   90.00
_cell.angle_beta   90.00
_cell.angle_gamma   90.00
#
_symmetry.space_group_name_H-M   'P 1'
#
loop_
_entity.id
_entity.type
_entity.pdbx_description
1 polymer ?
#
loop_
_entity_poly.entity_id
_entity_poly.type
_entity_poly.pdbx_seq_one_letter_code
_entity_poly.pdbx_strand_id
1 'polypeptide(L)'
;MTKPTLGYIEPIVLPDLGIECAAKVDTGACTSSLHAEKIEPFERDGEAWVRFHVLFKGPASDIDQVCEARVIDRRVIASSNGQRSHRYIIDAQITAAGQTWPVEISLSHRGSMKYPMLLGRKAIAGRFLVDVARTGKKLDSL
;
A
#
# COMPACT_ATOMS: atom_id res chain seq x y z
N MET A 1 -15.05 -13.19 -18.95
CA MET A 1 -14.35 -13.64 -17.75
C MET A 1 -14.81 -12.84 -16.55
N THR A 2 -15.08 -13.52 -15.48
CA THR A 2 -15.44 -12.87 -14.23
C THR A 2 -14.18 -12.34 -13.53
N LYS A 3 -14.28 -11.14 -12.96
CA LYS A 3 -13.20 -10.58 -12.16
C LYS A 3 -13.15 -11.31 -10.81
N PRO A 4 -11.95 -11.62 -10.29
CA PRO A 4 -11.86 -12.14 -8.93
C PRO A 4 -12.34 -11.10 -7.93
N THR A 5 -12.73 -11.56 -6.75
CA THR A 5 -13.28 -10.71 -5.71
C THR A 5 -12.30 -10.59 -4.55
N LEU A 6 -12.04 -9.35 -4.14
CA LEU A 6 -11.29 -9.06 -2.92
C LEU A 6 -12.27 -8.91 -1.74
N GLY A 7 -11.81 -9.26 -0.54
CA GLY A 7 -12.50 -8.88 0.68
C GLY A 7 -12.16 -7.43 1.08
N TYR A 8 -12.68 -6.98 2.22
CA TYR A 8 -12.34 -5.64 2.72
C TYR A 8 -10.96 -5.60 3.37
N ILE A 9 -10.39 -6.75 3.73
CA ILE A 9 -9.01 -6.92 4.17
C ILE A 9 -8.39 -8.02 3.31
N GLU A 10 -7.24 -7.75 2.71
CA GLU A 10 -6.57 -8.73 1.85
C GLU A 10 -5.12 -8.95 2.26
N PRO A 11 -4.64 -10.18 2.26
CA PRO A 11 -3.20 -10.43 2.35
C PRO A 11 -2.55 -10.03 1.03
N ILE A 12 -1.49 -9.23 1.11
CA ILE A 12 -0.77 -8.77 -0.07
C ILE A 12 0.73 -8.97 0.11
N VAL A 13 1.43 -9.02 -1.00
CA VAL A 13 2.89 -9.04 -1.03
C VAL A 13 3.36 -7.89 -1.90
N LEU A 14 4.38 -7.17 -1.45
CA LEU A 14 5.10 -6.17 -2.23
C LEU A 14 6.50 -6.78 -2.49
N PRO A 15 6.67 -7.55 -3.57
CA PRO A 15 7.91 -8.32 -3.76
C PRO A 15 9.15 -7.45 -3.93
N ASP A 16 9.01 -6.28 -4.55
CA ASP A 16 10.14 -5.37 -4.73
C ASP A 16 10.65 -4.80 -3.41
N LEU A 17 9.80 -4.77 -2.39
CA LEU A 17 10.11 -4.18 -1.09
C LEU A 17 10.37 -5.24 -0.02
N GLY A 18 10.13 -6.50 -0.32
CA GLY A 18 10.27 -7.57 0.65
C GLY A 18 9.23 -7.55 1.76
N ILE A 19 8.03 -7.06 1.46
CA ILE A 19 6.96 -6.89 2.45
C ILE A 19 5.81 -7.82 2.15
N GLU A 20 5.30 -8.45 3.21
CA GLU A 20 4.06 -9.22 3.19
C GLU A 20 3.19 -8.71 4.34
N CYS A 21 1.97 -8.31 4.05
CA CYS A 21 1.10 -7.74 5.08
C CYS A 21 -0.37 -7.83 4.70
N ALA A 22 -1.23 -7.44 5.66
CA ALA A 22 -2.65 -7.25 5.41
C ALA A 22 -2.90 -5.81 4.96
N ALA A 23 -3.67 -5.64 3.90
CA ALA A 23 -4.07 -4.34 3.39
C ALA A 23 -5.56 -4.14 3.57
N LYS A 24 -5.96 -2.94 3.99
CA LYS A 24 -7.36 -2.55 3.99
C LYS A 24 -7.74 -2.12 2.58
N VAL A 25 -8.79 -2.73 2.04
CA VAL A 25 -9.31 -2.38 0.72
C VAL A 25 -10.29 -1.22 0.89
N ASP A 26 -9.94 -0.07 0.33
CA ASP A 26 -10.71 1.16 0.52
C ASP A 26 -11.02 1.80 -0.84
N THR A 27 -12.20 1.55 -1.35
CA THR A 27 -12.66 2.11 -2.63
C THR A 27 -12.90 3.61 -2.57
N GLY A 28 -13.01 4.17 -1.37
CA GLY A 28 -13.14 5.62 -1.17
C GLY A 28 -11.83 6.38 -1.35
N ALA A 29 -10.70 5.68 -1.26
CA ALA A 29 -9.40 6.28 -1.49
C ALA A 29 -9.00 6.12 -2.95
N CYS A 30 -8.48 7.18 -3.56
CA CYS A 30 -8.02 7.14 -4.95
C CYS A 30 -6.71 6.35 -5.08
N THR A 31 -5.71 6.70 -4.28
CA THR A 31 -4.36 6.16 -4.34
C THR A 31 -4.09 5.25 -3.15
N SER A 32 -3.38 4.15 -3.39
CA SER A 32 -2.94 3.26 -2.32
C SER A 32 -1.92 3.97 -1.43
N SER A 33 -1.78 3.51 -0.18
CA SER A 33 -0.92 4.13 0.81
C SER A 33 -0.23 3.06 1.65
N LEU A 34 1.05 3.27 1.93
CA LEU A 34 1.86 2.37 2.77
C LEU A 34 2.44 3.17 3.92
N HIS A 35 2.37 2.60 5.12
CA HIS A 35 3.02 3.20 6.28
C HIS A 35 4.53 3.25 6.07
N ALA A 36 5.11 4.42 6.24
CA ALA A 36 6.55 4.61 6.10
C ALA A 36 7.06 5.64 7.10
N GLU A 37 8.22 5.36 7.66
CA GLU A 37 8.90 6.26 8.61
C GLU A 37 10.30 6.56 8.08
N LYS A 38 10.90 7.63 8.57
CA LYS A 38 12.27 8.03 8.23
C LYS A 38 12.47 8.08 6.72
N ILE A 39 11.59 8.80 6.04
CA ILE A 39 11.61 8.91 4.59
C ILE A 39 12.73 9.87 4.19
N GLU A 40 13.72 9.36 3.43
CA GLU A 40 14.88 10.12 3.00
C GLU A 40 15.01 10.07 1.49
N PRO A 41 14.87 11.22 0.80
CA PRO A 41 15.08 11.26 -0.64
C PRO A 41 16.57 11.21 -0.97
N PHE A 42 16.90 10.55 -2.08
CA PHE A 42 18.26 10.52 -2.60
C PHE A 42 18.22 10.33 -4.12
N GLU A 43 19.38 10.41 -4.75
CA GLU A 43 19.51 10.21 -6.19
C GLU A 43 20.27 8.92 -6.48
N ARG A 44 19.85 8.22 -7.53
CA ARG A 44 20.54 7.03 -8.05
C ARG A 44 20.47 7.07 -9.56
N ASP A 45 21.64 7.09 -10.21
CA ASP A 45 21.75 7.13 -11.67
C ASP A 45 20.94 8.27 -12.31
N GLY A 46 20.93 9.43 -11.65
CA GLY A 46 20.22 10.60 -12.13
C GLY A 46 18.72 10.60 -11.88
N GLU A 47 18.20 9.58 -11.19
CA GLU A 47 16.76 9.45 -10.89
C GLU A 47 16.49 9.66 -9.41
N ALA A 48 15.30 10.16 -9.11
CA ALA A 48 14.86 10.37 -7.72
C ALA A 48 14.44 9.03 -7.11
N TRP A 49 15.01 8.76 -5.94
CA TRP A 49 14.71 7.58 -5.12
C TRP A 49 14.39 8.02 -3.71
N VAL A 50 13.81 7.11 -2.96
CA VAL A 50 13.53 7.34 -1.54
C VAL A 50 13.89 6.08 -0.77
N ARG A 51 14.52 6.28 0.40
CA ARG A 51 14.72 5.22 1.39
C ARG A 51 13.76 5.46 2.53
N PHE A 52 13.13 4.41 3.01
CA PHE A 52 12.17 4.52 4.09
C PHE A 52 12.13 3.24 4.91
N HIS A 53 11.65 3.38 6.13
CA HIS A 53 11.52 2.26 7.06
C HIS A 53 10.03 1.92 7.21
N VAL A 54 9.66 0.68 6.93
CA VAL A 54 8.33 0.18 7.21
C VAL A 54 8.42 -0.58 8.52
N LEU A 55 7.93 0.05 9.59
CA LEU A 55 7.91 -0.53 10.92
C LEU A 55 6.46 -0.50 11.40
N PHE A 56 5.87 -1.67 11.51
CA PHE A 56 4.46 -1.78 11.87
C PHE A 56 4.23 -3.01 12.71
N LYS A 57 3.53 -2.84 13.82
CA LYS A 57 3.11 -3.94 14.69
C LYS A 57 1.60 -3.89 14.86
N GLY A 58 0.94 -4.94 14.41
CA GLY A 58 -0.50 -5.06 14.51
C GLY A 58 -0.92 -6.52 14.57
N PRO A 59 -2.23 -6.78 14.79
CA PRO A 59 -2.70 -8.15 14.99
C PRO A 59 -2.50 -9.07 13.79
N ALA A 60 -2.55 -8.54 12.57
CA ALA A 60 -2.42 -9.33 11.36
C ALA A 60 -1.14 -9.04 10.58
N SER A 61 -0.29 -8.14 11.05
CA SER A 61 0.94 -7.76 10.32
C SER A 61 2.00 -7.31 11.30
N ASP A 62 3.20 -7.83 11.12
CA ASP A 62 4.36 -7.45 11.93
C ASP A 62 5.52 -7.27 10.94
N ILE A 63 5.91 -6.01 10.73
CA ILE A 63 6.88 -5.65 9.69
C ILE A 63 7.97 -4.79 10.29
N ASP A 64 9.20 -5.10 9.92
CA ASP A 64 10.38 -4.28 10.22
C ASP A 64 11.32 -4.38 9.02
N GLN A 65 11.16 -3.46 8.07
CA GLN A 65 11.86 -3.55 6.79
C GLN A 65 12.31 -2.17 6.32
N VAL A 66 13.60 -2.05 6.00
CA VAL A 66 14.13 -0.86 5.32
C VAL A 66 14.01 -1.08 3.83
N CYS A 67 13.42 -0.12 3.13
CA CYS A 67 13.10 -0.23 1.71
C CYS A 67 13.68 0.93 0.94
N GLU A 68 13.91 0.70 -0.35
CA GLU A 68 14.25 1.76 -1.31
C GLU A 68 13.38 1.60 -2.53
N ALA A 69 12.91 2.72 -3.07
CA ALA A 69 12.07 2.71 -4.26
C ALA A 69 12.26 3.97 -5.06
N ARG A 70 12.00 3.88 -6.37
CA ARG A 70 12.04 5.04 -7.25
C ARG A 70 10.81 5.90 -7.02
N VAL A 71 11.03 7.22 -6.93
CA VAL A 71 9.94 8.19 -6.78
C VAL A 71 9.42 8.54 -8.18
N ILE A 72 8.14 8.35 -8.40
CA ILE A 72 7.51 8.68 -9.68
C ILE A 72 6.76 10.00 -9.63
N ASP A 73 6.44 10.49 -8.43
CA ASP A 73 5.72 11.75 -8.26
C ASP A 73 5.83 12.23 -6.82
N ARG A 74 5.51 13.51 -6.63
CA ARG A 74 5.32 14.11 -5.30
C ARG A 74 3.98 14.84 -5.34
N ARG A 75 3.07 14.46 -4.48
CA ARG A 75 1.70 14.98 -4.49
C ARG A 75 1.34 15.60 -3.16
N VAL A 76 0.49 16.61 -3.22
CA VAL A 76 -0.19 17.14 -2.05
C VAL A 76 -1.47 16.37 -1.90
N ILE A 77 -1.63 15.69 -0.75
CA ILE A 77 -2.83 14.89 -0.46
C ILE A 77 -3.55 15.55 0.70
N ALA A 78 -4.84 15.83 0.50
CA ALA A 78 -5.69 16.36 1.55
C ALA A 78 -6.29 15.23 2.37
N SER A 79 -6.21 15.35 3.69
CA SER A 79 -6.86 14.41 4.60
C SER A 79 -8.33 14.83 4.82
N SER A 80 -9.11 13.95 5.43
CA SER A 80 -10.52 14.20 5.71
C SER A 80 -10.74 15.40 6.63
N ASN A 81 -9.74 15.79 7.43
CA ASN A 81 -9.82 16.97 8.29
C ASN A 81 -9.32 18.26 7.61
N GLY A 82 -9.08 18.21 6.30
CA GLY A 82 -8.64 19.36 5.52
C GLY A 82 -7.15 19.65 5.55
N GLN A 83 -6.37 18.91 6.31
CA GLN A 83 -4.92 19.08 6.33
C GLN A 83 -4.31 18.56 5.05
N ARG A 84 -3.29 19.26 4.54
CA ARG A 84 -2.56 18.88 3.34
C ARG A 84 -1.16 18.40 3.73
N SER A 85 -0.72 17.32 3.10
CA SER A 85 0.63 16.81 3.28
C SER A 85 1.27 16.49 1.94
N HIS A 86 2.58 16.77 1.85
CA HIS A 86 3.36 16.37 0.68
C HIS A 86 3.76 14.92 0.84
N ARG A 87 3.51 14.11 -0.19
CA ARG A 87 3.82 12.68 -0.16
C ARG A 87 4.60 12.27 -1.39
N TYR A 88 5.56 11.40 -1.17
CA TYR A 88 6.25 10.72 -2.25
C TYR A 88 5.36 9.58 -2.76
N ILE A 89 5.27 9.49 -4.08
CA ILE A 89 4.58 8.39 -4.73
C ILE A 89 5.63 7.49 -5.35
N ILE A 90 5.57 6.21 -5.02
CA ILE A 90 6.45 5.19 -5.59
C ILE A 90 5.64 4.26 -6.47
N ASP A 91 6.34 3.56 -7.36
CA ASP A 91 5.76 2.52 -8.18
C ASP A 91 6.32 1.17 -7.70
N ALA A 92 5.44 0.23 -7.41
CA ALA A 92 5.85 -1.07 -6.90
C ALA A 92 4.90 -2.14 -7.38
N GLN A 93 5.42 -3.36 -7.56
CA GLN A 93 4.57 -4.51 -7.86
C GLN A 93 3.82 -4.92 -6.60
N ILE A 94 2.57 -5.34 -6.78
CA ILE A 94 1.78 -5.92 -5.70
C ILE A 94 1.25 -7.28 -6.16
N THR A 95 1.25 -8.24 -5.25
CA THR A 95 0.65 -9.55 -5.46
C THR A 95 -0.52 -9.71 -4.50
N ALA A 96 -1.68 -9.98 -5.04
CA ALA A 96 -2.91 -10.23 -4.27
C ALA A 96 -3.87 -11.07 -5.10
N ALA A 97 -4.59 -11.96 -4.45
CA ALA A 97 -5.61 -12.82 -5.08
C ALA A 97 -5.09 -13.54 -6.34
N GLY A 98 -3.83 -14.00 -6.31
CA GLY A 98 -3.22 -14.75 -7.39
C GLY A 98 -2.75 -13.92 -8.58
N GLN A 99 -2.78 -12.59 -8.48
CA GLN A 99 -2.34 -11.68 -9.55
C GLN A 99 -1.20 -10.80 -9.06
N THR A 100 -0.33 -10.39 -9.99
CA THR A 100 0.75 -9.44 -9.73
C THR A 100 0.68 -8.31 -10.75
N TRP A 101 0.67 -7.05 -10.28
CA TRP A 101 0.59 -5.89 -11.17
C TRP A 101 1.23 -4.67 -10.50
N PRO A 102 1.66 -3.66 -11.31
CA PRO A 102 2.23 -2.45 -10.73
C PRO A 102 1.15 -1.53 -10.17
N VAL A 103 1.45 -0.90 -9.04
CA VAL A 103 0.56 0.07 -8.41
C VAL A 103 1.35 1.31 -7.97
N GLU A 104 0.68 2.44 -7.97
CA GLU A 104 1.20 3.67 -7.36
C GLU A 104 0.86 3.67 -5.87
N ILE A 105 1.86 3.93 -5.06
CA ILE A 105 1.72 3.89 -3.60
C ILE A 105 2.25 5.19 -3.02
N SER A 106 1.41 5.88 -2.23
CA SER A 106 1.87 7.03 -1.46
C SER A 106 2.48 6.56 -0.15
N LEU A 107 3.59 7.18 0.24
CA LEU A 107 4.25 6.89 1.52
C LEU A 107 3.77 7.90 2.56
N SER A 108 3.28 7.40 3.68
CA SER A 108 2.79 8.26 4.75
C SER A 108 2.92 7.56 6.10
N HIS A 109 2.95 8.37 7.17
CA HIS A 109 2.95 7.82 8.52
C HIS A 109 1.54 7.36 8.88
N ARG A 110 1.37 6.04 9.05
CA ARG A 110 0.08 5.41 9.37
C ARG A 110 0.12 4.61 10.67
N GLY A 111 1.01 4.99 11.60
CA GLY A 111 1.24 4.24 12.83
C GLY A 111 0.02 4.08 13.73
N SER A 112 -0.95 5.00 13.62
CA SER A 112 -2.21 4.92 14.36
C SER A 112 -3.28 4.09 13.66
N MET A 113 -3.02 3.64 12.42
CA MET A 113 -3.95 2.83 11.65
C MET A 113 -3.81 1.37 12.01
N LYS A 114 -4.90 0.62 11.81
CA LYS A 114 -4.96 -0.81 12.13
C LYS A 114 -4.15 -1.66 11.15
N TYR A 115 -3.99 -1.19 9.92
CA TYR A 115 -3.29 -1.91 8.86
C TYR A 115 -2.18 -1.05 8.27
N PRO A 116 -1.04 -1.66 7.91
CA PRO A 116 0.08 -0.87 7.37
C PRO A 116 -0.15 -0.37 5.96
N MET A 117 -1.08 -0.98 5.23
CA MET A 117 -1.35 -0.60 3.85
C MET A 117 -2.83 -0.43 3.61
N LEU A 118 -3.14 0.52 2.74
CA LEU A 118 -4.47 0.79 2.23
C LEU A 118 -4.42 0.61 0.71
N LEU A 119 -5.31 -0.21 0.17
CA LEU A 119 -5.40 -0.47 -1.25
C LEU A 119 -6.53 0.39 -1.83
N GLY A 120 -6.16 1.39 -2.64
CA GLY A 120 -7.09 2.36 -3.20
C GLY A 120 -7.72 1.90 -4.50
N ARG A 121 -8.75 2.64 -4.96
CA ARG A 121 -9.54 2.22 -6.13
C ARG A 121 -8.76 2.19 -7.43
N LYS A 122 -7.71 3.00 -7.61
CA LYS A 122 -6.90 2.94 -8.83
C LYS A 122 -6.22 1.59 -9.01
N ALA A 123 -5.83 0.94 -7.91
CA ALA A 123 -5.23 -0.38 -7.99
C ALA A 123 -6.25 -1.47 -8.28
N ILE A 124 -7.51 -1.25 -7.93
CA ILE A 124 -8.60 -2.24 -7.96
C ILE A 124 -9.39 -2.17 -9.26
N ALA A 125 -9.62 -0.96 -9.76
CA ALA A 125 -10.51 -0.71 -10.90
C ALA A 125 -10.13 -1.52 -12.12
N GLY A 126 -11.10 -2.19 -12.70
CA GLY A 126 -10.90 -3.03 -13.89
C GLY A 126 -10.33 -4.40 -13.61
N ARG A 127 -9.87 -4.70 -12.38
CA ARG A 127 -9.23 -5.97 -12.02
C ARG A 127 -10.06 -6.81 -11.09
N PHE A 128 -10.71 -6.19 -10.10
CA PHE A 128 -11.38 -6.91 -9.01
C PHE A 128 -12.73 -6.31 -8.70
N LEU A 129 -13.60 -7.16 -8.17
CA LEU A 129 -14.76 -6.73 -7.41
C LEU A 129 -14.39 -6.74 -5.93
N VAL A 130 -15.13 -6.00 -5.12
CA VAL A 130 -14.88 -5.94 -3.67
C VAL A 130 -16.13 -6.37 -2.93
N ASP A 131 -15.97 -7.36 -2.06
CA ASP A 131 -17.01 -7.80 -1.14
C ASP A 131 -16.64 -7.32 0.26
N VAL A 132 -17.30 -6.28 0.72
CA VAL A 132 -16.99 -5.65 2.01
C VAL A 132 -17.38 -6.50 3.22
N ALA A 133 -18.04 -7.62 2.98
CA ALA A 133 -18.51 -8.53 4.04
C ALA A 133 -17.50 -9.62 4.38
N ARG A 134 -16.36 -9.72 3.67
CA ARG A 134 -15.42 -10.81 3.87
C ARG A 134 -13.97 -10.36 3.92
N THR A 135 -13.11 -11.20 4.50
CA THR A 135 -11.66 -11.05 4.45
C THR A 135 -11.06 -12.00 3.42
N GLY A 136 -9.82 -11.76 3.02
CA GLY A 136 -9.08 -12.67 2.15
C GLY A 136 -8.86 -14.02 2.82
N LYS A 137 -8.76 -15.10 2.01
CA LYS A 137 -8.71 -16.48 2.50
C LYS A 137 -7.61 -16.73 3.54
N LYS A 138 -6.43 -16.15 3.33
CA LYS A 138 -5.32 -16.33 4.26
C LYS A 138 -5.59 -15.72 5.63
N LEU A 139 -6.42 -14.69 5.68
CA LEU A 139 -6.78 -14.01 6.92
C LEU A 139 -7.96 -14.68 7.62
N ASP A 140 -8.79 -15.40 6.90
CA ASP A 140 -9.94 -16.13 7.46
C ASP A 140 -9.50 -17.27 8.38
N SER A 141 -8.26 -17.74 8.24
CA SER A 141 -7.73 -18.83 9.06
C SER A 141 -7.06 -18.32 10.35
N LEU A 142 -7.04 -17.03 10.58
CA LEU A 142 -6.40 -16.43 11.76
C LEU A 142 -7.30 -16.41 13.00
#